data_198383202eb23ce790f3856358b37dcd
#
_entry.id   198383202eb23ce790f3856358b37dcd
#
_cell.length_a   1.000
_cell.length_b   1.000
_cell.length_c   1.000
_cell.angle_alpha   90.00
_cell.angle_beta   90.00
_cell.angle_gamma   90.00
#
_symmetry.space_group_name_H-M   'P 1'
#
loop_
_entity.id
_entity.type
_entity.pdbx_description
1 polymer ?
#
loop_
_entity_poly.entity_id
_entity_poly.type
_entity_poly.pdbx_seq_one_letter_code
_entity_poly.pdbx_strand_id
1 'polypeptide(L)'
;MLLCINIQYDEFLSHLIFIEKNYKNSVDFIFMHDILISTAMKQGAKAMKLLEEVQLKLVSSLKGKDLLTLLDYTSQEVKELIELATQLKMITKEGKCPRLLEGKTLGMIFEKHSTRTRISFEVGMNQLGGKSMFMHARDLQIGRGESIYDTAHVLSGYLDGIMIRANSHAMVKELAEHAAIPVINGLTDIYHPCQALADLETIAENKGFLKGLKIAYVGDGNSVAHSLIVASAHVGMNVAVATPAGYECDAEVIANAQAIAAANGSTIMVTHDPVEAVLQADVVYADVWTSMGQEEEAAKRLQDFADYQINDELVAYAKPNYMFLHCLPAHREEEVATSVIDGPNSYIFEQAENRLHAQKAVLASILA
;
A
#
# COMPACT_ATOMS: atom_id res chain seq x y z
N MET A 1 11.33 -16.49 2.29
CA MET A 1 12.02 -17.41 1.36
C MET A 1 12.89 -16.68 0.34
N LEU A 2 12.44 -15.58 -0.26
CA LEU A 2 13.25 -14.75 -1.19
C LEU A 2 14.41 -14.02 -0.51
N LEU A 3 14.28 -13.55 0.73
CA LEU A 3 15.40 -13.01 1.51
C LEU A 3 16.52 -14.04 1.75
N CYS A 4 16.16 -15.30 1.97
CA CYS A 4 17.17 -16.38 2.08
C CYS A 4 17.89 -16.64 0.74
N ILE A 5 17.21 -16.42 -0.41
CA ILE A 5 17.83 -16.59 -1.74
C ILE A 5 18.77 -15.43 -2.04
N ASN A 6 18.43 -14.19 -1.69
CA ASN A 6 19.31 -13.02 -1.86
C ASN A 6 20.53 -13.06 -0.91
N ILE A 7 20.35 -13.43 0.36
CA ILE A 7 21.49 -13.58 1.29
C ILE A 7 22.41 -14.70 0.81
N GLN A 8 21.88 -15.82 0.33
CA GLN A 8 22.70 -16.89 -0.25
C GLN A 8 23.38 -16.47 -1.57
N TYR A 9 22.77 -15.59 -2.35
CA TYR A 9 23.36 -15.09 -3.60
C TYR A 9 24.52 -14.13 -3.35
N ASP A 10 24.39 -13.23 -2.37
CA ASP A 10 25.47 -12.31 -1.96
C ASP A 10 26.63 -13.02 -1.27
N GLU A 11 26.35 -14.02 -0.42
CA GLU A 11 27.39 -14.92 0.13
C GLU A 11 28.06 -15.72 -0.98
N PHE A 12 27.30 -16.22 -1.95
CA PHE A 12 27.81 -16.96 -3.10
C PHE A 12 28.69 -16.09 -3.99
N LEU A 13 28.29 -14.85 -4.29
CA LEU A 13 29.11 -13.88 -5.02
C LEU A 13 30.39 -13.53 -4.27
N SER A 14 30.30 -13.37 -2.97
CA SER A 14 31.48 -13.11 -2.11
C SER A 14 32.47 -14.28 -2.13
N HIS A 15 31.99 -15.52 -2.13
CA HIS A 15 32.82 -16.72 -2.25
C HIS A 15 33.44 -16.86 -3.64
N LEU A 16 32.69 -16.55 -4.71
CA LEU A 16 33.22 -16.53 -6.08
C LEU A 16 34.36 -15.52 -6.24
N ILE A 17 34.16 -14.29 -5.74
CA ILE A 17 35.17 -13.22 -5.78
C ILE A 17 36.42 -13.63 -4.95
N PHE A 18 36.22 -14.28 -3.80
CA PHE A 18 37.31 -14.77 -2.96
C PHE A 18 38.12 -15.88 -3.66
N ILE A 19 37.45 -16.83 -4.31
CA ILE A 19 38.09 -17.92 -5.06
C ILE A 19 38.81 -17.37 -6.29
N GLU A 20 38.21 -16.45 -7.04
CA GLU A 20 38.85 -15.81 -8.20
C GLU A 20 40.13 -15.04 -7.80
N LYS A 21 40.13 -14.34 -6.67
CA LYS A 21 41.29 -13.60 -6.17
C LYS A 21 42.44 -14.49 -5.73
N ASN A 22 42.15 -15.66 -5.17
CA ASN A 22 43.16 -16.48 -4.49
C ASN A 22 43.64 -17.70 -5.29
N TYR A 23 42.88 -18.17 -6.28
CA TYR A 23 43.10 -19.44 -6.97
C TYR A 23 43.10 -19.36 -8.50
N LYS A 24 43.10 -18.18 -9.09
CA LYS A 24 42.95 -17.90 -10.54
C LYS A 24 43.86 -18.71 -11.48
N ASN A 25 44.95 -19.28 -11.00
CA ASN A 25 45.94 -19.98 -11.81
C ASN A 25 46.08 -21.49 -11.46
N SER A 26 45.14 -22.10 -10.75
CA SER A 26 45.19 -23.52 -10.43
C SER A 26 44.17 -24.33 -11.25
N VAL A 27 44.50 -25.59 -11.55
CA VAL A 27 43.61 -26.54 -12.27
C VAL A 27 42.34 -26.80 -11.44
N ASP A 28 42.42 -26.74 -10.10
CA ASP A 28 41.30 -26.86 -9.18
C ASP A 28 40.30 -25.69 -9.28
N PHE A 29 40.77 -24.51 -9.71
CA PHE A 29 39.92 -23.34 -9.93
C PHE A 29 38.89 -23.58 -11.04
N ILE A 30 39.29 -24.16 -12.18
CA ILE A 30 38.39 -24.41 -13.30
C ILE A 30 37.32 -25.43 -12.87
N PHE A 31 37.71 -26.49 -12.15
CA PHE A 31 36.77 -27.52 -11.73
C PHE A 31 35.76 -27.05 -10.67
N MET A 32 36.23 -26.27 -9.68
CA MET A 32 35.36 -25.64 -8.67
C MET A 32 34.46 -24.56 -9.24
N HIS A 33 34.95 -23.75 -10.16
CA HIS A 33 34.19 -22.71 -10.85
C HIS A 33 33.04 -23.30 -11.66
N ASP A 34 33.30 -24.38 -12.43
CA ASP A 34 32.26 -25.07 -13.22
C ASP A 34 31.21 -25.77 -12.35
N ILE A 35 31.61 -26.35 -11.21
CA ILE A 35 30.69 -26.95 -10.26
C ILE A 35 29.80 -25.86 -9.60
N LEU A 36 30.38 -24.73 -9.19
CA LEU A 36 29.66 -23.63 -8.58
C LEU A 36 28.68 -22.97 -9.55
N ILE A 37 29.11 -22.73 -10.80
CA ILE A 37 28.21 -22.21 -11.86
C ILE A 37 27.11 -23.20 -12.19
N SER A 38 27.43 -24.48 -12.33
CA SER A 38 26.44 -25.53 -12.59
C SER A 38 25.41 -25.65 -11.44
N THR A 39 25.86 -25.50 -10.19
CA THR A 39 24.98 -25.52 -9.01
C THR A 39 24.09 -24.27 -8.93
N ALA A 40 24.64 -23.10 -9.20
CA ALA A 40 23.89 -21.84 -9.27
C ALA A 40 22.87 -21.85 -10.43
N MET A 41 23.25 -22.37 -11.60
CA MET A 41 22.33 -22.54 -12.73
C MET A 41 21.21 -23.53 -12.41
N LYS A 42 21.50 -24.65 -11.73
CA LYS A 42 20.47 -25.61 -11.29
C LYS A 42 19.55 -25.03 -10.22
N GLN A 43 20.05 -24.23 -9.29
CA GLN A 43 19.25 -23.53 -8.28
C GLN A 43 18.42 -22.41 -8.93
N GLY A 44 18.99 -21.65 -9.85
CA GLY A 44 18.28 -20.67 -10.67
C GLY A 44 17.18 -21.29 -11.53
N ALA A 45 17.47 -22.41 -12.21
CA ALA A 45 16.48 -23.15 -12.99
C ALA A 45 15.38 -23.75 -12.10
N LYS A 46 15.72 -24.22 -10.88
CA LYS A 46 14.72 -24.70 -9.92
C LYS A 46 13.87 -23.56 -9.36
N ALA A 47 14.45 -22.38 -9.11
CA ALA A 47 13.73 -21.17 -8.72
C ALA A 47 12.83 -20.69 -9.88
N MET A 48 13.33 -20.65 -11.12
CA MET A 48 12.51 -20.34 -12.30
C MET A 48 11.37 -21.33 -12.49
N LYS A 49 11.61 -22.65 -12.33
CA LYS A 49 10.55 -23.65 -12.42
C LYS A 49 9.52 -23.53 -11.31
N LEU A 50 9.94 -23.15 -10.08
CA LEU A 50 9.01 -22.81 -8.99
C LEU A 50 8.18 -21.56 -9.31
N LEU A 51 8.76 -20.58 -10.02
CA LEU A 51 8.05 -19.37 -10.47
C LEU A 51 7.09 -19.66 -11.66
N GLU A 52 7.43 -20.62 -12.51
CA GLU A 52 6.51 -21.11 -13.58
C GLU A 52 5.31 -21.88 -13.01
N GLU A 53 5.45 -22.47 -11.81
CA GLU A 53 4.40 -23.18 -11.07
C GLU A 53 3.67 -22.32 -10.05
N VAL A 54 3.99 -21.03 -9.89
CA VAL A 54 3.21 -20.10 -9.04
C VAL A 54 1.86 -19.87 -9.69
N GLN A 55 0.93 -20.74 -9.35
CA GLN A 55 -0.47 -20.53 -9.67
C GLN A 55 -0.96 -19.33 -8.85
N LEU A 56 -1.24 -18.20 -9.53
CA LEU A 56 -1.81 -17.00 -8.89
C LEU A 56 -3.06 -17.40 -8.12
N LYS A 57 -3.02 -17.24 -6.82
CA LYS A 57 -4.15 -17.53 -5.95
C LYS A 57 -4.94 -16.25 -5.72
N LEU A 58 -5.98 -16.05 -6.52
CA LEU A 58 -6.93 -14.97 -6.30
C LEU A 58 -7.66 -15.17 -4.96
N VAL A 59 -7.99 -14.06 -4.31
CA VAL A 59 -8.78 -14.09 -3.06
C VAL A 59 -10.26 -14.25 -3.43
N SER A 60 -10.66 -15.49 -3.69
CA SER A 60 -11.97 -15.82 -4.26
C SER A 60 -13.17 -15.38 -3.40
N SER A 61 -12.99 -15.24 -2.08
CA SER A 61 -14.01 -14.71 -1.17
C SER A 61 -14.36 -13.24 -1.45
N LEU A 62 -13.51 -12.54 -2.19
CA LEU A 62 -13.70 -11.12 -2.52
C LEU A 62 -14.43 -10.90 -3.85
N LYS A 63 -14.70 -11.94 -4.61
CA LYS A 63 -15.38 -11.78 -5.91
C LYS A 63 -16.75 -11.12 -5.74
N GLY A 64 -16.92 -9.98 -6.41
CA GLY A 64 -18.14 -9.18 -6.34
C GLY A 64 -18.30 -8.37 -5.05
N LYS A 65 -17.33 -8.39 -4.13
CA LYS A 65 -17.37 -7.64 -2.88
C LYS A 65 -16.89 -6.21 -3.09
N ASP A 66 -17.51 -5.25 -2.42
CA ASP A 66 -17.04 -3.86 -2.40
C ASP A 66 -15.75 -3.72 -1.58
N LEU A 67 -14.93 -2.72 -1.92
CA LEU A 67 -13.82 -2.26 -1.09
C LEU A 67 -14.07 -0.79 -0.67
N LEU A 68 -14.89 -0.58 0.34
CA LEU A 68 -15.16 0.77 0.87
C LEU A 68 -14.18 1.11 1.99
N THR A 69 -13.95 0.16 2.88
CA THR A 69 -12.97 0.19 3.98
C THR A 69 -12.44 -1.21 4.25
N LEU A 70 -11.26 -1.32 4.86
CA LEU A 70 -10.72 -2.62 5.30
C LEU A 70 -11.40 -3.14 6.57
N LEU A 71 -12.25 -2.36 7.24
CA LEU A 71 -13.10 -2.85 8.34
C LEU A 71 -14.06 -3.96 7.90
N ASP A 72 -14.46 -3.98 6.62
CA ASP A 72 -15.36 -4.97 6.05
C ASP A 72 -14.66 -6.27 5.65
N TYR A 73 -13.34 -6.35 5.86
CA TYR A 73 -12.49 -7.45 5.45
C TYR A 73 -12.00 -8.26 6.65
N THR A 74 -11.78 -9.53 6.44
CA THR A 74 -11.11 -10.38 7.44
C THR A 74 -9.61 -10.19 7.40
N SER A 75 -8.94 -10.47 8.52
CA SER A 75 -7.47 -10.44 8.58
C SER A 75 -6.81 -11.40 7.57
N GLN A 76 -7.48 -12.49 7.21
CA GLN A 76 -6.98 -13.43 6.21
C GLN A 76 -7.07 -12.83 4.82
N GLU A 77 -8.19 -12.19 4.44
CA GLU A 77 -8.37 -11.53 3.15
C GLU A 77 -7.35 -10.42 2.93
N VAL A 78 -7.07 -9.60 3.97
CA VAL A 78 -6.05 -8.55 3.89
C VAL A 78 -4.65 -9.13 3.65
N LYS A 79 -4.28 -10.21 4.35
CA LYS A 79 -2.99 -10.89 4.15
C LYS A 79 -2.86 -11.50 2.76
N GLU A 80 -3.91 -12.17 2.29
CA GLU A 80 -3.94 -12.76 0.95
C GLU A 80 -3.86 -11.71 -0.16
N LEU A 81 -4.47 -10.52 0.01
CA LEU A 81 -4.33 -9.39 -0.93
C LEU A 81 -2.89 -8.88 -1.01
N ILE A 82 -2.19 -8.77 0.13
CA ILE A 82 -0.78 -8.35 0.16
C ILE A 82 0.11 -9.39 -0.53
N GLU A 83 -0.10 -10.68 -0.26
CA GLU A 83 0.63 -11.78 -0.90
C GLU A 83 0.40 -11.79 -2.42
N LEU A 84 -0.85 -11.60 -2.87
CA LEU A 84 -1.20 -11.52 -4.28
C LEU A 84 -0.57 -10.29 -4.95
N ALA A 85 -0.54 -9.14 -4.28
CA ALA A 85 0.09 -7.91 -4.78
C ALA A 85 1.57 -8.15 -5.04
N THR A 86 2.30 -8.73 -4.09
CA THR A 86 3.71 -9.11 -4.24
C THR A 86 3.93 -10.09 -5.40
N GLN A 87 3.06 -11.10 -5.56
CA GLN A 87 3.13 -12.04 -6.70
C GLN A 87 2.93 -11.33 -8.04
N LEU A 88 1.92 -10.45 -8.15
CA LEU A 88 1.64 -9.67 -9.35
C LEU A 88 2.76 -8.68 -9.68
N LYS A 89 3.43 -8.11 -8.67
CA LYS A 89 4.63 -7.28 -8.85
C LYS A 89 5.76 -8.09 -9.47
N MET A 90 6.07 -9.25 -8.91
CA MET A 90 7.14 -10.14 -9.40
C MET A 90 6.91 -10.53 -10.87
N ILE A 91 5.71 -11.00 -11.20
CA ILE A 91 5.32 -11.39 -12.57
C ILE A 91 5.43 -10.20 -13.53
N THR A 92 5.02 -9.01 -13.09
CA THR A 92 5.11 -7.79 -13.90
C THR A 92 6.56 -7.39 -14.18
N LYS A 93 7.44 -7.49 -13.17
CA LYS A 93 8.89 -7.21 -13.34
C LYS A 93 9.58 -8.21 -14.27
N GLU A 94 9.04 -9.40 -14.43
CA GLU A 94 9.46 -10.37 -15.46
C GLU A 94 8.91 -10.07 -16.87
N GLY A 95 8.19 -8.97 -17.05
CA GLY A 95 7.56 -8.59 -18.32
C GLY A 95 6.31 -9.38 -18.67
N LYS A 96 5.75 -10.14 -17.73
CA LYS A 96 4.51 -10.92 -17.89
C LYS A 96 3.32 -10.13 -17.35
N CYS A 97 2.19 -10.19 -18.06
CA CYS A 97 0.94 -9.54 -17.67
C CYS A 97 -0.20 -10.55 -17.79
N PRO A 98 -0.64 -11.18 -16.69
CA PRO A 98 -1.72 -12.15 -16.72
C PRO A 98 -3.05 -11.47 -17.08
N ARG A 99 -3.76 -11.99 -18.09
CA ARG A 99 -5.01 -11.39 -18.60
C ARG A 99 -6.23 -11.81 -17.77
N LEU A 100 -6.20 -11.54 -16.48
CA LEU A 100 -7.23 -11.98 -15.52
C LEU A 100 -8.56 -11.24 -15.71
N LEU A 101 -8.54 -10.04 -16.31
CA LEU A 101 -9.71 -9.16 -16.49
C LEU A 101 -10.06 -8.94 -17.96
N GLU A 102 -9.77 -9.91 -18.83
CA GLU A 102 -10.13 -9.79 -20.24
C GLU A 102 -11.65 -9.62 -20.42
N GLY A 103 -12.04 -8.61 -21.19
CA GLY A 103 -13.45 -8.26 -21.41
C GLY A 103 -14.08 -7.39 -20.34
N LYS A 104 -13.41 -7.14 -19.19
CA LYS A 104 -13.91 -6.32 -18.09
C LYS A 104 -13.64 -4.84 -18.30
N THR A 105 -14.57 -3.99 -17.86
CA THR A 105 -14.47 -2.53 -17.91
C THR A 105 -14.69 -1.92 -16.53
N LEU A 106 -13.70 -1.16 -16.03
CA LEU A 106 -13.76 -0.40 -14.79
C LEU A 106 -14.13 1.05 -15.08
N GLY A 107 -15.23 1.56 -14.52
CA GLY A 107 -15.51 2.99 -14.47
C GLY A 107 -14.75 3.66 -13.34
N MET A 108 -14.03 4.74 -13.61
CA MET A 108 -13.24 5.46 -12.61
C MET A 108 -13.77 6.88 -12.44
N ILE A 109 -14.52 7.12 -11.37
CA ILE A 109 -15.15 8.43 -11.07
C ILE A 109 -14.23 9.25 -10.16
N PHE A 110 -13.96 10.49 -10.51
CA PHE A 110 -13.11 11.40 -9.74
C PHE A 110 -13.81 12.73 -9.46
N GLU A 111 -14.01 13.05 -8.19
CA GLU A 111 -14.39 14.40 -7.74
C GLU A 111 -13.16 15.29 -7.50
N LYS A 112 -12.02 14.70 -7.11
CA LYS A 112 -10.74 15.38 -6.86
C LYS A 112 -9.65 14.89 -7.82
N HIS A 113 -8.71 15.76 -8.13
CA HIS A 113 -7.54 15.40 -8.94
C HIS A 113 -6.69 14.31 -8.26
N SER A 114 -6.12 13.44 -9.05
CA SER A 114 -5.19 12.41 -8.55
C SER A 114 -4.32 11.86 -9.68
N THR A 115 -3.02 12.01 -9.54
CA THR A 115 -2.04 11.41 -10.45
C THR A 115 -1.90 9.91 -10.16
N ARG A 116 -1.54 9.58 -8.92
CA ARG A 116 -1.23 8.19 -8.51
C ARG A 116 -2.43 7.25 -8.65
N THR A 117 -3.57 7.60 -8.07
CA THR A 117 -4.77 6.75 -8.12
C THR A 117 -5.24 6.52 -9.56
N ARG A 118 -5.29 7.60 -10.37
CA ARG A 118 -5.71 7.49 -11.76
C ARG A 118 -4.79 6.57 -12.55
N ILE A 119 -3.49 6.86 -12.57
CA ILE A 119 -2.54 6.13 -13.41
C ILE A 119 -2.42 4.67 -12.95
N SER A 120 -2.36 4.41 -11.64
CA SER A 120 -2.19 3.05 -11.12
C SER A 120 -3.39 2.15 -11.39
N PHE A 121 -4.62 2.63 -11.29
CA PHE A 121 -5.81 1.86 -11.68
C PHE A 121 -5.89 1.66 -13.20
N GLU A 122 -5.63 2.69 -14.00
CA GLU A 122 -5.66 2.61 -15.46
C GLU A 122 -4.61 1.62 -15.98
N VAL A 123 -3.36 1.74 -15.52
CA VAL A 123 -2.29 0.81 -15.88
C VAL A 123 -2.57 -0.59 -15.33
N GLY A 124 -3.07 -0.70 -14.09
CA GLY A 124 -3.44 -1.98 -13.48
C GLY A 124 -4.47 -2.74 -14.30
N MET A 125 -5.57 -2.09 -14.70
CA MET A 125 -6.58 -2.68 -15.58
C MET A 125 -5.98 -3.13 -16.91
N ASN A 126 -5.17 -2.27 -17.56
CA ASN A 126 -4.54 -2.61 -18.83
C ASN A 126 -3.59 -3.80 -18.73
N GLN A 127 -2.77 -3.88 -17.68
CA GLN A 127 -1.86 -5.01 -17.44
C GLN A 127 -2.61 -6.32 -17.15
N LEU A 128 -3.78 -6.25 -16.53
CA LEU A 128 -4.64 -7.40 -16.28
C LEU A 128 -5.55 -7.76 -17.48
N GLY A 129 -5.43 -7.06 -18.61
CA GLY A 129 -6.18 -7.32 -19.85
C GLY A 129 -7.56 -6.69 -19.91
N GLY A 130 -7.96 -5.92 -18.90
CA GLY A 130 -9.21 -5.17 -18.84
C GLY A 130 -9.11 -3.80 -19.50
N LYS A 131 -10.18 -3.01 -19.38
CA LYS A 131 -10.27 -1.63 -19.82
C LYS A 131 -10.67 -0.74 -18.66
N SER A 132 -10.28 0.53 -18.69
CA SER A 132 -10.73 1.55 -17.75
C SER A 132 -11.29 2.76 -18.47
N MET A 133 -12.27 3.41 -17.85
CA MET A 133 -12.88 4.64 -18.34
C MET A 133 -12.75 5.72 -17.27
N PHE A 134 -11.95 6.74 -17.54
CA PHE A 134 -11.85 7.90 -16.66
C PHE A 134 -13.07 8.80 -16.83
N MET A 135 -13.69 9.15 -15.71
CA MET A 135 -14.85 10.03 -15.65
C MET A 135 -14.63 11.09 -14.57
N HIS A 136 -14.63 12.37 -14.95
CA HIS A 136 -14.64 13.43 -13.95
C HIS A 136 -16.09 13.67 -13.49
N ALA A 137 -16.33 13.76 -12.18
CA ALA A 137 -17.69 13.89 -11.63
C ALA A 137 -18.47 15.09 -12.21
N ARG A 138 -17.77 16.23 -12.47
CA ARG A 138 -18.39 17.40 -13.11
C ARG A 138 -18.89 17.16 -14.54
N ASP A 139 -18.41 16.12 -15.22
CA ASP A 139 -18.83 15.77 -16.58
C ASP A 139 -19.99 14.77 -16.57
N LEU A 140 -20.34 14.24 -15.38
CA LEU A 140 -21.48 13.36 -15.13
C LEU A 140 -22.70 14.15 -14.63
N GLN A 141 -23.86 13.50 -14.61
CA GLN A 141 -25.08 14.10 -14.09
C GLN A 141 -25.21 14.02 -12.56
N ILE A 142 -24.39 13.21 -11.89
CA ILE A 142 -24.38 13.03 -10.42
C ILE A 142 -24.24 14.35 -9.65
N GLY A 143 -23.53 15.34 -10.23
CA GLY A 143 -23.41 16.70 -9.68
C GLY A 143 -24.45 17.68 -10.20
N ARG A 144 -25.44 17.24 -11.00
CA ARG A 144 -26.41 18.09 -11.72
C ARG A 144 -27.86 17.68 -11.49
N GLY A 145 -28.13 16.96 -10.39
CA GLY A 145 -29.49 16.59 -9.99
C GLY A 145 -29.89 15.15 -10.30
N GLU A 146 -29.04 14.33 -10.92
CA GLU A 146 -29.27 12.89 -10.98
C GLU A 146 -28.98 12.25 -9.60
N SER A 147 -29.87 11.37 -9.16
CA SER A 147 -29.70 10.68 -7.89
C SER A 147 -28.54 9.67 -7.94
N ILE A 148 -27.91 9.41 -6.78
CA ILE A 148 -26.92 8.33 -6.66
C ILE A 148 -27.53 6.99 -7.04
N TYR A 149 -28.80 6.78 -6.67
CA TYR A 149 -29.60 5.61 -7.04
C TYR A 149 -29.66 5.39 -8.57
N ASP A 150 -30.06 6.41 -9.33
CA ASP A 150 -30.18 6.30 -10.80
C ASP A 150 -28.81 6.08 -11.44
N THR A 151 -27.79 6.84 -11.02
CA THR A 151 -26.41 6.68 -11.47
C THR A 151 -25.88 5.27 -11.23
N ALA A 152 -26.10 4.70 -10.02
CA ALA A 152 -25.68 3.35 -9.67
C ALA A 152 -26.29 2.28 -10.59
N HIS A 153 -27.61 2.38 -10.84
CA HIS A 153 -28.33 1.44 -11.71
C HIS A 153 -27.87 1.54 -13.16
N VAL A 154 -27.73 2.76 -13.69
CA VAL A 154 -27.29 2.98 -15.08
C VAL A 154 -25.87 2.45 -15.28
N LEU A 155 -24.92 2.78 -14.38
CA LEU A 155 -23.54 2.35 -14.49
C LEU A 155 -23.40 0.82 -14.32
N SER A 156 -24.24 0.20 -13.49
CA SER A 156 -24.27 -1.26 -13.33
C SER A 156 -24.65 -2.00 -14.62
N GLY A 157 -25.40 -1.35 -15.52
CA GLY A 157 -25.73 -1.90 -16.83
C GLY A 157 -24.61 -1.80 -17.88
N TYR A 158 -23.60 -0.99 -17.64
CA TYR A 158 -22.53 -0.70 -18.60
C TYR A 158 -21.17 -1.22 -18.21
N LEU A 159 -20.88 -1.33 -16.90
CA LEU A 159 -19.56 -1.57 -16.33
C LEU A 159 -19.52 -2.90 -15.56
N ASP A 160 -18.33 -3.38 -15.30
CA ASP A 160 -18.09 -4.56 -14.44
C ASP A 160 -17.68 -4.16 -13.02
N GLY A 161 -17.32 -2.92 -12.79
CA GLY A 161 -17.01 -2.35 -11.49
C GLY A 161 -16.83 -0.84 -11.55
N ILE A 162 -16.95 -0.20 -10.40
CA ILE A 162 -16.77 1.25 -10.25
C ILE A 162 -15.63 1.50 -9.25
N MET A 163 -14.63 2.29 -9.62
CA MET A 163 -13.73 2.92 -8.68
C MET A 163 -14.13 4.38 -8.52
N ILE A 164 -14.24 4.86 -7.30
CA ILE A 164 -14.62 6.24 -7.02
C ILE A 164 -13.67 6.91 -6.03
N ARG A 165 -13.23 8.13 -6.36
CA ARG A 165 -12.51 9.04 -5.47
C ARG A 165 -13.39 10.25 -5.20
N ALA A 166 -13.93 10.33 -3.99
CA ALA A 166 -14.98 11.27 -3.63
C ALA A 166 -14.65 12.08 -2.37
N ASN A 167 -15.46 13.11 -2.11
CA ASN A 167 -15.37 13.92 -0.90
C ASN A 167 -16.10 13.26 0.28
N SER A 168 -17.18 12.54 0.03
CA SER A 168 -18.05 11.96 1.05
C SER A 168 -18.02 10.44 1.03
N HIS A 169 -17.64 9.82 2.14
CA HIS A 169 -17.73 8.36 2.31
C HIS A 169 -19.19 7.88 2.34
N ALA A 170 -20.10 8.68 2.90
CA ALA A 170 -21.52 8.38 2.91
C ALA A 170 -22.10 8.24 1.49
N MET A 171 -21.71 9.13 0.57
CA MET A 171 -22.11 9.05 -0.85
C MET A 171 -21.55 7.80 -1.52
N VAL A 172 -20.33 7.40 -1.21
CA VAL A 172 -19.74 6.16 -1.76
C VAL A 172 -20.44 4.91 -1.21
N LYS A 173 -20.86 4.93 0.04
CA LYS A 173 -21.71 3.86 0.63
C LYS A 173 -23.06 3.77 -0.07
N GLU A 174 -23.75 4.90 -0.28
CA GLU A 174 -25.02 4.95 -1.01
C GLU A 174 -24.85 4.41 -2.45
N LEU A 175 -23.76 4.77 -3.14
CA LEU A 175 -23.46 4.24 -4.47
C LEU A 175 -23.30 2.70 -4.44
N ALA A 176 -22.58 2.17 -3.46
CA ALA A 176 -22.37 0.73 -3.30
C ALA A 176 -23.66 -0.02 -2.93
N GLU A 177 -24.53 0.57 -2.10
CA GLU A 177 -25.82 -0.02 -1.74
C GLU A 177 -26.76 -0.21 -2.94
N HIS A 178 -26.66 0.66 -3.94
CA HIS A 178 -27.54 0.64 -5.12
C HIS A 178 -26.89 0.06 -6.38
N ALA A 179 -25.57 -0.11 -6.40
CA ALA A 179 -24.87 -0.73 -7.52
C ALA A 179 -25.03 -2.26 -7.50
N ALA A 180 -25.27 -2.87 -8.68
CA ALA A 180 -25.26 -4.32 -8.84
C ALA A 180 -23.84 -4.86 -9.19
N ILE A 181 -22.85 -3.99 -9.22
CA ILE A 181 -21.45 -4.27 -9.52
C ILE A 181 -20.57 -3.73 -8.39
N PRO A 182 -19.37 -4.27 -8.16
CA PRO A 182 -18.49 -3.87 -7.07
C PRO A 182 -18.09 -2.39 -7.15
N VAL A 183 -18.04 -1.73 -5.97
CA VAL A 183 -17.56 -0.37 -5.79
C VAL A 183 -16.25 -0.38 -5.00
N ILE A 184 -15.22 0.27 -5.55
CA ILE A 184 -13.88 0.38 -4.96
C ILE A 184 -13.63 1.83 -4.55
N ASN A 185 -13.39 2.05 -3.26
CA ASN A 185 -13.01 3.34 -2.71
C ASN A 185 -11.57 3.70 -3.09
N GLY A 186 -11.40 4.66 -4.00
CA GLY A 186 -10.10 5.23 -4.39
C GLY A 186 -9.53 6.24 -3.39
N LEU A 187 -10.37 6.89 -2.62
CA LEU A 187 -10.18 7.75 -1.44
C LEU A 187 -11.49 8.46 -1.13
N THR A 188 -11.80 8.57 0.15
CA THR A 188 -12.85 9.46 0.68
C THR A 188 -12.29 10.32 1.84
N ASP A 189 -13.16 11.12 2.46
CA ASP A 189 -12.85 11.87 3.68
C ASP A 189 -12.42 10.97 4.86
N ILE A 190 -12.94 9.73 4.94
CA ILE A 190 -12.72 8.82 6.08
C ILE A 190 -11.69 7.73 5.78
N TYR A 191 -11.59 7.20 4.54
CA TYR A 191 -10.77 6.04 4.25
C TYR A 191 -9.99 6.14 2.91
N HIS A 192 -8.80 5.52 2.90
CA HIS A 192 -7.95 5.31 1.73
C HIS A 192 -7.41 3.86 1.69
N PRO A 193 -8.27 2.83 1.53
CA PRO A 193 -7.89 1.43 1.70
C PRO A 193 -6.79 0.96 0.74
N CYS A 194 -6.80 1.44 -0.51
CA CYS A 194 -5.79 1.08 -1.51
C CYS A 194 -4.39 1.61 -1.18
N GLN A 195 -4.29 2.72 -0.45
CA GLN A 195 -3.00 3.20 0.05
C GLN A 195 -2.48 2.28 1.14
N ALA A 196 -3.30 1.98 2.13
CA ALA A 196 -2.89 1.14 3.25
C ALA A 196 -2.44 -0.26 2.82
N LEU A 197 -3.06 -0.87 1.80
CA LEU A 197 -2.60 -2.13 1.23
C LEU A 197 -1.20 -2.01 0.61
N ALA A 198 -0.92 -0.93 -0.12
CA ALA A 198 0.39 -0.68 -0.71
C ALA A 198 1.47 -0.39 0.36
N ASP A 199 1.08 0.27 1.45
CA ASP A 199 1.96 0.52 2.58
C ASP A 199 2.40 -0.80 3.23
N LEU A 200 1.45 -1.69 3.49
CA LEU A 200 1.75 -3.01 4.07
C LEU A 200 2.56 -3.90 3.11
N GLU A 201 2.28 -3.86 1.80
CA GLU A 201 3.10 -4.54 0.78
C GLU A 201 4.55 -4.05 0.85
N THR A 202 4.77 -2.73 0.89
CA THR A 202 6.11 -2.13 0.96
C THR A 202 6.85 -2.54 2.23
N ILE A 203 6.17 -2.54 3.37
CA ILE A 203 6.76 -2.97 4.64
C ILE A 203 7.11 -4.46 4.60
N ALA A 204 6.19 -5.30 4.09
CA ALA A 204 6.39 -6.75 4.00
C ALA A 204 7.58 -7.10 3.10
N GLU A 205 7.74 -6.44 1.96
CA GLU A 205 8.86 -6.66 1.03
C GLU A 205 10.22 -6.33 1.67
N ASN A 206 10.29 -5.23 2.44
CA ASN A 206 11.56 -4.73 2.98
C ASN A 206 11.91 -5.30 4.36
N LYS A 207 10.92 -5.65 5.19
CA LYS A 207 11.15 -6.24 6.51
C LYS A 207 11.04 -7.78 6.51
N GLY A 208 10.40 -8.38 5.50
CA GLY A 208 10.17 -9.82 5.39
C GLY A 208 9.01 -10.35 6.24
N PHE A 209 8.44 -9.55 7.11
CA PHE A 209 7.30 -9.88 7.98
C PHE A 209 6.58 -8.61 8.40
N LEU A 210 5.34 -8.74 8.89
CA LEU A 210 4.53 -7.62 9.39
C LEU A 210 4.24 -7.75 10.88
N LYS A 211 3.87 -8.95 11.32
CA LYS A 211 3.42 -9.19 12.69
C LYS A 211 4.46 -8.78 13.72
N GLY A 212 4.03 -7.97 14.69
CA GLY A 212 4.87 -7.50 15.79
C GLY A 212 5.73 -6.27 15.49
N LEU A 213 5.83 -5.82 14.22
CA LEU A 213 6.45 -4.53 13.90
C LEU A 213 5.65 -3.38 14.51
N LYS A 214 6.33 -2.28 14.83
CA LYS A 214 5.71 -1.03 15.28
C LYS A 214 5.76 0.00 14.15
N ILE A 215 4.58 0.53 13.76
CA ILE A 215 4.45 1.68 12.89
C ILE A 215 4.04 2.90 13.71
N ALA A 216 4.74 4.00 13.53
CA ALA A 216 4.42 5.30 14.11
C ALA A 216 3.90 6.22 13.00
N TYR A 217 2.68 6.71 13.13
CA TYR A 217 2.12 7.77 12.29
C TYR A 217 2.17 9.09 13.06
N VAL A 218 2.69 10.15 12.43
CA VAL A 218 2.77 11.49 13.03
C VAL A 218 2.17 12.50 12.08
N GLY A 219 1.13 13.21 12.51
CA GLY A 219 0.44 14.20 11.69
C GLY A 219 -1.07 14.27 11.93
N ASP A 220 -1.84 14.58 10.89
CA ASP A 220 -3.30 14.73 10.94
C ASP A 220 -4.02 13.37 11.02
N GLY A 221 -5.02 13.25 11.88
CA GLY A 221 -5.87 12.06 12.02
C GLY A 221 -6.86 11.90 10.86
N ASN A 222 -6.35 11.82 9.65
CA ASN A 222 -7.10 11.81 8.39
C ASN A 222 -7.40 10.40 7.84
N SER A 223 -7.93 10.33 6.63
CA SER A 223 -8.30 9.09 5.93
C SER A 223 -7.14 8.12 5.71
N VAL A 224 -5.90 8.63 5.57
CA VAL A 224 -4.68 7.82 5.45
C VAL A 224 -4.35 7.17 6.78
N ALA A 225 -4.33 7.96 7.88
CA ALA A 225 -4.14 7.45 9.23
C ALA A 225 -5.18 6.37 9.58
N HIS A 226 -6.46 6.64 9.33
CA HIS A 226 -7.55 5.68 9.60
C HIS A 226 -7.32 4.34 8.90
N SER A 227 -7.04 4.38 7.59
CA SER A 227 -6.85 3.15 6.82
C SER A 227 -5.57 2.40 7.19
N LEU A 228 -4.50 3.13 7.50
CA LEU A 228 -3.23 2.55 7.96
C LEU A 228 -3.39 1.83 9.30
N ILE A 229 -4.12 2.43 10.25
CA ILE A 229 -4.41 1.85 11.57
C ILE A 229 -5.20 0.53 11.41
N VAL A 230 -6.28 0.56 10.62
CA VAL A 230 -7.11 -0.63 10.37
C VAL A 230 -6.31 -1.74 9.67
N ALA A 231 -5.58 -1.40 8.61
CA ALA A 231 -4.76 -2.35 7.85
C ALA A 231 -3.69 -3.00 8.73
N SER A 232 -2.98 -2.19 9.53
CA SER A 232 -1.94 -2.65 10.46
C SER A 232 -2.50 -3.58 11.54
N ALA A 233 -3.70 -3.29 12.06
CA ALA A 233 -4.40 -4.15 13.01
C ALA A 233 -4.66 -5.55 12.44
N HIS A 234 -5.08 -5.66 11.17
CA HIS A 234 -5.34 -6.95 10.50
C HIS A 234 -4.11 -7.84 10.39
N VAL A 235 -2.94 -7.26 10.24
CA VAL A 235 -1.69 -8.03 10.08
C VAL A 235 -0.90 -8.21 11.38
N GLY A 236 -1.45 -7.69 12.50
CA GLY A 236 -0.84 -7.82 13.83
C GLY A 236 0.37 -6.91 14.04
N MET A 237 0.43 -5.76 13.37
CA MET A 237 1.40 -4.69 13.65
C MET A 237 0.92 -3.83 14.81
N ASN A 238 1.85 -3.40 15.66
CA ASN A 238 1.57 -2.38 16.66
C ASN A 238 1.54 -0.99 16.01
N VAL A 239 0.57 -0.18 16.37
CA VAL A 239 0.39 1.17 15.82
C VAL A 239 0.53 2.20 16.93
N ALA A 240 1.29 3.25 16.69
CA ALA A 240 1.31 4.45 17.51
C ALA A 240 0.96 5.66 16.63
N VAL A 241 -0.04 6.44 17.04
CA VAL A 241 -0.49 7.62 16.31
C VAL A 241 -0.30 8.84 17.19
N ALA A 242 0.45 9.83 16.70
CA ALA A 242 0.60 11.13 17.33
C ALA A 242 -0.06 12.21 16.49
N THR A 243 -1.03 12.90 17.08
CA THR A 243 -1.76 14.01 16.45
C THR A 243 -1.82 15.20 17.41
N PRO A 244 -1.83 16.45 16.91
CA PRO A 244 -2.15 17.61 17.76
C PRO A 244 -3.57 17.51 18.31
N ALA A 245 -3.83 18.15 19.44
CA ALA A 245 -5.15 18.24 20.03
C ALA A 245 -6.14 18.92 19.07
N GLY A 246 -7.29 18.28 18.83
CA GLY A 246 -8.31 18.70 17.87
C GLY A 246 -8.13 18.17 16.45
N TYR A 247 -7.11 17.34 16.23
CA TYR A 247 -6.79 16.67 14.95
C TYR A 247 -6.69 15.15 15.12
N GLU A 248 -7.35 14.61 16.13
CA GLU A 248 -7.36 13.18 16.44
C GLU A 248 -8.06 12.36 15.34
N CYS A 249 -7.67 11.09 15.24
CA CYS A 249 -8.41 10.15 14.43
C CYS A 249 -9.84 9.95 14.95
N ASP A 250 -10.75 9.58 14.05
CA ASP A 250 -12.13 9.25 14.40
C ASP A 250 -12.18 8.15 15.47
N ALA A 251 -12.93 8.42 16.56
CA ALA A 251 -12.99 7.54 17.72
C ALA A 251 -13.62 6.17 17.41
N GLU A 252 -14.58 6.10 16.48
CA GLU A 252 -15.21 4.85 16.07
C GLU A 252 -14.23 4.00 15.27
N VAL A 253 -13.45 4.62 14.38
CA VAL A 253 -12.37 3.95 13.63
C VAL A 253 -11.34 3.37 14.59
N ILE A 254 -10.90 4.14 15.58
CA ILE A 254 -9.94 3.69 16.60
C ILE A 254 -10.50 2.51 17.39
N ALA A 255 -11.75 2.59 17.86
CA ALA A 255 -12.38 1.51 18.65
C ALA A 255 -12.49 0.21 17.83
N ASN A 256 -12.92 0.29 16.58
CA ASN A 256 -13.03 -0.87 15.69
C ASN A 256 -11.65 -1.48 15.40
N ALA A 257 -10.66 -0.66 15.11
CA ALA A 257 -9.29 -1.12 14.87
C ALA A 257 -8.65 -1.75 16.11
N GLN A 258 -8.91 -1.22 17.31
CA GLN A 258 -8.44 -1.81 18.57
C GLN A 258 -9.01 -3.21 18.80
N ALA A 259 -10.27 -3.45 18.45
CA ALA A 259 -10.88 -4.78 18.52
C ALA A 259 -10.19 -5.77 17.55
N ILE A 260 -9.90 -5.34 16.32
CA ILE A 260 -9.16 -6.13 15.34
C ILE A 260 -7.73 -6.40 15.82
N ALA A 261 -7.03 -5.38 16.34
CA ALA A 261 -5.68 -5.49 16.86
C ALA A 261 -5.58 -6.51 18.01
N ALA A 262 -6.52 -6.45 18.96
CA ALA A 262 -6.59 -7.38 20.08
C ALA A 262 -6.75 -8.83 19.60
N ALA A 263 -7.59 -9.07 18.59
CA ALA A 263 -7.79 -10.40 17.99
C ALA A 263 -6.52 -10.91 17.26
N ASN A 264 -5.66 -10.03 16.77
CA ASN A 264 -4.40 -10.37 16.07
C ASN A 264 -3.15 -10.29 16.96
N GLY A 265 -3.30 -9.92 18.24
CA GLY A 265 -2.22 -9.86 19.22
C GLY A 265 -1.32 -8.64 19.04
N SER A 266 -1.88 -7.50 18.66
CA SER A 266 -1.21 -6.20 18.55
C SER A 266 -1.96 -5.10 19.32
N THR A 267 -1.36 -3.91 19.37
CA THR A 267 -1.87 -2.77 20.14
C THR A 267 -1.96 -1.51 19.29
N ILE A 268 -2.92 -0.63 19.61
CA ILE A 268 -3.05 0.69 19.02
C ILE A 268 -2.95 1.71 20.14
N MET A 269 -1.96 2.57 20.07
CA MET A 269 -1.70 3.69 20.96
C MET A 269 -2.04 5.00 20.26
N VAL A 270 -2.77 5.87 20.92
CA VAL A 270 -3.05 7.24 20.46
C VAL A 270 -2.45 8.21 21.49
N THR A 271 -1.70 9.18 21.04
CA THR A 271 -1.01 10.15 21.91
C THR A 271 -0.94 11.52 21.23
N HIS A 272 -0.58 12.54 22.01
CA HIS A 272 -0.22 13.87 21.49
C HIS A 272 1.29 14.10 21.48
N ASP A 273 2.09 13.11 21.89
CA ASP A 273 3.55 13.19 21.94
C ASP A 273 4.18 12.42 20.76
N PRO A 274 4.77 13.12 19.76
CA PRO A 274 5.45 12.49 18.64
C PRO A 274 6.62 11.57 19.07
N VAL A 275 7.33 11.94 20.15
CA VAL A 275 8.46 11.13 20.65
C VAL A 275 7.97 9.79 21.20
N GLU A 276 6.87 9.80 21.99
CA GLU A 276 6.26 8.58 22.49
C GLU A 276 5.80 7.65 21.34
N ALA A 277 5.22 8.24 20.29
CA ALA A 277 4.81 7.47 19.12
C ALA A 277 6.00 6.84 18.39
N VAL A 278 7.04 7.63 18.11
CA VAL A 278 8.18 7.19 17.29
C VAL A 278 9.15 6.28 18.05
N LEU A 279 9.14 6.31 19.39
CA LEU A 279 10.05 5.51 20.20
C LEU A 279 10.07 4.04 19.79
N GLN A 280 11.26 3.55 19.36
CA GLN A 280 11.48 2.17 18.89
C GLN A 280 10.56 1.73 17.74
N ALA A 281 10.10 2.65 16.90
CA ALA A 281 9.34 2.32 15.70
C ALA A 281 10.20 1.64 14.64
N ASP A 282 9.63 0.64 13.97
CA ASP A 282 10.19 -0.03 12.78
C ASP A 282 9.89 0.76 11.51
N VAL A 283 8.76 1.49 11.51
CA VAL A 283 8.27 2.31 10.41
C VAL A 283 7.80 3.65 10.97
N VAL A 284 8.19 4.74 10.33
CA VAL A 284 7.72 6.10 10.63
C VAL A 284 6.98 6.62 9.40
N TYR A 285 5.77 7.11 9.59
CA TYR A 285 4.87 7.51 8.51
C TYR A 285 4.39 8.94 8.68
N ALA A 286 4.40 9.73 7.62
CA ALA A 286 3.80 11.06 7.54
C ALA A 286 2.79 11.16 6.39
N ASP A 287 1.87 12.10 6.51
CA ASP A 287 1.06 12.64 5.44
C ASP A 287 1.02 14.18 5.56
N VAL A 288 0.59 14.85 4.50
CA VAL A 288 0.46 16.32 4.53
C VAL A 288 -0.44 16.77 5.66
N TRP A 289 -0.07 17.87 6.31
CA TRP A 289 -0.87 18.47 7.38
C TRP A 289 -2.16 19.11 6.87
N THR A 290 -2.14 19.58 5.61
CA THR A 290 -3.31 20.17 4.96
C THR A 290 -3.71 19.32 3.76
N SER A 291 -4.81 18.59 3.88
CA SER A 291 -5.35 17.78 2.79
C SER A 291 -6.08 18.63 1.74
N MET A 292 -6.25 18.09 0.53
CA MET A 292 -7.00 18.76 -0.54
C MET A 292 -8.42 19.11 -0.11
N GLY A 293 -8.77 20.37 -0.20
CA GLY A 293 -10.06 20.95 0.22
C GLY A 293 -10.03 21.59 1.61
N GLN A 294 -8.86 21.62 2.27
CA GLN A 294 -8.63 22.27 3.55
C GLN A 294 -7.67 23.47 3.44
N GLU A 295 -7.44 23.98 2.24
CA GLU A 295 -6.45 25.03 1.95
C GLU A 295 -6.71 26.32 2.74
N GLU A 296 -7.95 26.60 3.10
CA GLU A 296 -8.31 27.77 3.93
C GLU A 296 -7.77 27.66 5.37
N GLU A 297 -7.53 26.46 5.87
CA GLU A 297 -6.98 26.20 7.20
C GLU A 297 -5.44 26.11 7.21
N ALA A 298 -4.78 26.17 6.07
CA ALA A 298 -3.35 25.89 5.93
C ALA A 298 -2.47 26.68 6.92
N ALA A 299 -2.71 28.00 7.06
CA ALA A 299 -1.93 28.84 7.95
C ALA A 299 -2.09 28.46 9.45
N LYS A 300 -3.29 28.05 9.86
CA LYS A 300 -3.56 27.57 11.21
C LYS A 300 -2.90 26.21 11.44
N ARG A 301 -3.04 25.29 10.47
CA ARG A 301 -2.46 23.94 10.55
C ARG A 301 -0.93 24.00 10.64
N LEU A 302 -0.26 24.86 9.89
CA LEU A 302 1.19 25.08 10.00
C LEU A 302 1.64 25.47 11.41
N GLN A 303 0.81 26.19 12.18
CA GLN A 303 1.11 26.55 13.56
C GLN A 303 0.82 25.39 14.52
N ASP A 304 -0.35 24.74 14.38
CA ASP A 304 -0.79 23.68 15.27
C ASP A 304 0.07 22.40 15.14
N PHE A 305 0.65 22.15 13.96
CA PHE A 305 1.49 21.00 13.67
C PHE A 305 3.01 21.27 13.76
N ALA A 306 3.43 22.47 14.14
CA ALA A 306 4.86 22.83 14.13
C ALA A 306 5.77 21.85 14.89
N ASP A 307 5.28 21.28 16.00
CA ASP A 307 6.01 20.30 16.82
C ASP A 307 5.88 18.84 16.30
N TYR A 308 5.17 18.64 15.18
CA TYR A 308 4.90 17.31 14.60
C TYR A 308 5.69 17.04 13.31
N GLN A 309 6.66 17.90 12.96
CA GLN A 309 7.53 17.65 11.83
C GLN A 309 8.39 16.39 12.07
N ILE A 310 8.40 15.48 11.11
CA ILE A 310 9.33 14.36 11.13
C ILE A 310 10.70 14.84 10.63
N ASN A 311 11.64 15.00 11.56
CA ASN A 311 12.99 15.47 11.32
C ASN A 311 14.03 14.52 11.93
N ASP A 312 15.33 14.83 11.78
CA ASP A 312 16.43 13.97 12.26
C ASP A 312 16.40 13.76 13.78
N GLU A 313 15.95 14.76 14.55
CA GLU A 313 15.85 14.64 16.00
C GLU A 313 14.75 13.65 16.40
N LEU A 314 13.58 13.72 15.75
CA LEU A 314 12.47 12.84 16.05
C LEU A 314 12.76 11.39 15.62
N VAL A 315 13.32 11.17 14.41
CA VAL A 315 13.61 9.82 13.94
C VAL A 315 14.77 9.15 14.68
N ALA A 316 15.57 9.90 15.42
CA ALA A 316 16.60 9.33 16.30
C ALA A 316 16.02 8.46 17.43
N TYR A 317 14.74 8.61 17.78
CA TYR A 317 14.03 7.74 18.73
C TYR A 317 13.53 6.44 18.10
N ALA A 318 13.43 6.37 16.76
CA ALA A 318 13.08 5.15 16.06
C ALA A 318 14.23 4.11 16.08
N LYS A 319 13.99 2.92 15.60
CA LYS A 319 15.08 1.93 15.42
C LYS A 319 16.07 2.40 14.34
N PRO A 320 17.38 2.07 14.46
CA PRO A 320 18.38 2.53 13.49
C PRO A 320 18.07 2.17 12.02
N ASN A 321 17.34 1.07 11.80
CA ASN A 321 16.93 0.57 10.49
C ASN A 321 15.44 0.82 10.22
N TYR A 322 14.89 1.92 10.76
CA TYR A 322 13.51 2.28 10.48
C TYR A 322 13.29 2.51 8.99
N MET A 323 12.05 2.35 8.54
CA MET A 323 11.60 2.76 7.21
C MET A 323 10.81 4.06 7.34
N PHE A 324 11.09 5.04 6.49
CA PHE A 324 10.23 6.22 6.34
C PHE A 324 9.28 6.03 5.16
N LEU A 325 7.99 6.28 5.38
CA LEU A 325 6.92 6.20 4.40
C LEU A 325 6.12 7.50 4.33
N HIS A 326 5.62 7.82 3.14
CA HIS A 326 4.75 8.96 2.88
C HIS A 326 3.91 8.68 1.62
N CYS A 327 2.59 8.84 1.69
CA CYS A 327 1.70 8.53 0.56
C CYS A 327 1.84 9.49 -0.63
N LEU A 328 2.53 10.61 -0.47
CA LEU A 328 2.69 11.69 -1.44
C LEU A 328 1.35 12.32 -1.89
N PRO A 329 1.32 13.63 -2.27
CA PRO A 329 2.46 14.55 -2.35
C PRO A 329 3.02 14.90 -0.97
N ALA A 330 4.27 15.36 -0.89
CA ALA A 330 4.89 15.79 0.35
C ALA A 330 5.33 17.26 0.25
N HIS A 331 5.20 17.99 1.35
CA HIS A 331 5.72 19.35 1.50
C HIS A 331 6.98 19.30 2.37
N ARG A 332 8.15 19.23 1.71
CA ARG A 332 9.43 19.26 2.41
C ARG A 332 9.55 20.49 3.27
N GLU A 333 10.15 20.33 4.44
CA GLU A 333 10.29 21.36 5.49
C GLU A 333 8.97 21.79 6.15
N GLU A 334 7.84 21.12 5.80
CA GLU A 334 6.59 21.21 6.55
C GLU A 334 6.43 19.95 7.40
N GLU A 335 5.68 18.93 6.95
CA GLU A 335 5.45 17.70 7.71
C GLU A 335 6.68 16.80 7.83
N VAL A 336 7.67 16.97 6.97
CA VAL A 336 8.90 16.17 6.96
C VAL A 336 10.09 16.97 6.48
N ALA A 337 11.23 16.83 7.17
CA ALA A 337 12.50 17.40 6.76
C ALA A 337 13.06 16.70 5.51
N THR A 338 13.73 17.46 4.62
CA THR A 338 14.36 16.95 3.41
C THR A 338 15.36 15.81 3.71
N SER A 339 16.11 15.92 4.80
CA SER A 339 17.07 14.90 5.26
C SER A 339 16.45 13.54 5.51
N VAL A 340 15.19 13.48 5.95
CA VAL A 340 14.44 12.24 6.23
C VAL A 340 13.78 11.71 4.97
N ILE A 341 12.99 12.54 4.26
CA ILE A 341 12.23 12.07 3.09
C ILE A 341 13.12 11.70 1.91
N ASP A 342 14.24 12.38 1.71
CA ASP A 342 15.22 12.08 0.67
C ASP A 342 16.42 11.27 1.22
N GLY A 343 16.33 10.83 2.49
CA GLY A 343 17.36 10.08 3.19
C GLY A 343 17.39 8.59 2.84
N PRO A 344 18.39 7.86 3.35
CA PRO A 344 18.63 6.45 3.01
C PRO A 344 17.55 5.49 3.56
N ASN A 345 16.77 5.93 4.55
CA ASN A 345 15.68 5.15 5.14
C ASN A 345 14.31 5.41 4.49
N SER A 346 14.28 6.22 3.42
CA SER A 346 13.04 6.58 2.72
C SER A 346 12.68 5.56 1.64
N TYR A 347 11.44 5.06 1.70
CA TYR A 347 10.89 4.08 0.77
C TYR A 347 9.67 4.63 0.01
N ILE A 348 9.53 5.95 -0.06
CA ILE A 348 8.33 6.63 -0.61
C ILE A 348 8.06 6.30 -2.08
N PHE A 349 9.09 6.11 -2.89
CA PHE A 349 8.90 5.80 -4.31
C PHE A 349 8.57 4.33 -4.54
N GLU A 350 9.12 3.42 -3.74
CA GLU A 350 8.73 2.01 -3.74
C GLU A 350 7.29 1.84 -3.26
N GLN A 351 6.91 2.55 -2.19
CA GLN A 351 5.54 2.65 -1.71
C GLN A 351 4.59 3.17 -2.80
N ALA A 352 4.99 4.20 -3.54
CA ALA A 352 4.21 4.73 -4.66
C ALA A 352 4.08 3.73 -5.82
N GLU A 353 5.13 2.95 -6.13
CA GLU A 353 5.08 1.84 -7.11
C GLU A 353 4.10 0.76 -6.66
N ASN A 354 4.12 0.38 -5.38
CA ASN A 354 3.27 -0.67 -4.83
C ASN A 354 1.77 -0.34 -4.88
N ARG A 355 1.40 0.94 -5.05
CA ARG A 355 0.02 1.32 -5.39
C ARG A 355 -0.51 0.59 -6.62
N LEU A 356 0.33 0.39 -7.64
CA LEU A 356 -0.05 -0.35 -8.84
C LEU A 356 -0.33 -1.83 -8.50
N HIS A 357 0.53 -2.45 -7.71
CA HIS A 357 0.45 -3.88 -7.45
C HIS A 357 -0.65 -4.24 -6.46
N ALA A 358 -0.81 -3.48 -5.38
CA ALA A 358 -1.92 -3.60 -4.45
C ALA A 358 -3.28 -3.44 -5.15
N GLN A 359 -3.42 -2.43 -6.02
CA GLN A 359 -4.65 -2.21 -6.78
C GLN A 359 -4.91 -3.31 -7.82
N LYS A 360 -3.87 -3.89 -8.42
CA LYS A 360 -4.03 -5.08 -9.28
C LYS A 360 -4.56 -6.28 -8.50
N ALA A 361 -4.06 -6.50 -7.27
CA ALA A 361 -4.56 -7.57 -6.42
C ALA A 361 -6.04 -7.37 -6.06
N VAL A 362 -6.44 -6.15 -5.73
CA VAL A 362 -7.84 -5.77 -5.49
C VAL A 362 -8.69 -6.03 -6.73
N LEU A 363 -8.29 -5.47 -7.88
CA LEU A 363 -9.04 -5.60 -9.14
C LEU A 363 -9.20 -7.08 -9.55
N ALA A 364 -8.12 -7.86 -9.51
CA ALA A 364 -8.14 -9.27 -9.86
C ALA A 364 -9.03 -10.09 -8.91
N SER A 365 -9.02 -9.80 -7.60
CA SER A 365 -9.83 -10.55 -6.63
C SER A 365 -11.31 -10.20 -6.69
N ILE A 366 -11.64 -8.94 -6.99
CA ILE A 366 -13.03 -8.44 -6.98
C ILE A 366 -13.74 -8.69 -8.33
N LEU A 367 -13.04 -8.49 -9.47
CA LEU A 367 -13.64 -8.47 -10.81
C LEU A 367 -13.45 -9.77 -11.62
N ALA A 368 -12.47 -10.63 -11.28
CA ALA A 368 -12.17 -11.84 -12.08
C ALA A 368 -13.20 -12.97 -11.95
#